data_bba5229eef7bfd13ec02e2220e95b467
#
_entry.id   bba5229eef7bfd13ec02e2220e95b467
#
_cell.length_a   1.000
_cell.length_b   1.000
_cell.length_c   1.000
_cell.angle_alpha   90.00
_cell.angle_beta   90.00
_cell.angle_gamma   90.00
#
_symmetry.space_group_name_H-M   'P 1'
#
loop_
_entity.id
_entity.type
_entity.pdbx_description
1 polymer ?
#
loop_
_entity_poly.entity_id
_entity_poly.type
_entity_poly.pdbx_seq_one_letter_code
_entity_poly.pdbx_strand_id
1 'polypeptide(L)'
;MSAIGLELSVDTDVAAAIEAAGRSEEGTWFFHLRVMFYGPADEVAAQVAGGQVWCDPMPCGALLPSLRKAGCWPRLLEAVDVAAASFEYKQAVRARRVTAEPHEALREAMKYAQRRPLATAFAFERRKVASDMSVLNSAAFAMWGAKVPPAEIF
;
A
#
# COMPACT_ATOMS: atom_id res chain seq x y z
N MET A 1 -9.59 -10.49 -6.63
CA MET A 1 -8.29 -10.80 -6.00
C MET A 1 -7.99 -9.73 -4.96
N SER A 2 -7.32 -10.07 -3.90
CA SER A 2 -6.99 -9.11 -2.85
C SER A 2 -5.53 -9.25 -2.41
N ALA A 3 -4.98 -8.16 -1.92
CA ALA A 3 -3.64 -8.10 -1.37
C ALA A 3 -3.55 -7.01 -0.31
N ILE A 4 -2.54 -7.11 0.53
CA ILE A 4 -2.29 -6.14 1.60
C ILE A 4 -1.00 -5.40 1.25
N GLY A 5 -1.06 -4.08 1.25
CA GLY A 5 0.13 -3.24 1.20
C GLY A 5 0.51 -2.83 2.61
N LEU A 6 1.80 -2.86 2.89
CA LEU A 6 2.33 -2.51 4.20
C LEU A 6 3.43 -1.49 4.05
N GLU A 7 3.41 -0.47 4.89
CA GLU A 7 4.46 0.53 4.95
C GLU A 7 4.68 0.99 6.38
N LEU A 8 5.94 1.21 6.72
CA LEU A 8 6.37 1.82 7.98
C LEU A 8 6.68 3.29 7.73
N SER A 9 6.10 4.16 8.55
CA SER A 9 6.43 5.58 8.48
C SER A 9 7.86 5.82 8.94
N VAL A 10 8.61 6.65 8.19
CA VAL A 10 10.03 6.92 8.50
C VAL A 10 10.20 7.81 9.71
N ASP A 11 9.25 8.68 9.98
CA ASP A 11 9.38 9.72 11.00
C ASP A 11 8.63 9.42 12.29
N THR A 12 7.79 8.41 12.28
CA THR A 12 6.99 8.02 13.45
C THR A 12 6.94 6.50 13.48
N ASP A 13 6.91 5.89 14.62
CA ASP A 13 6.83 4.44 14.73
C ASP A 13 5.43 3.91 14.38
N VAL A 14 4.86 4.43 13.32
CA VAL A 14 3.52 4.08 12.83
C VAL A 14 3.63 3.23 11.58
N ALA A 15 2.82 2.20 11.50
CA ALA A 15 2.68 1.39 10.30
C ALA A 15 1.26 1.50 9.75
N ALA A 16 1.13 1.38 8.45
CA ALA A 16 -0.15 1.31 7.76
C ALA A 16 -0.24 0.00 6.99
N ALA A 17 -1.36 -0.68 7.13
CA ALA A 17 -1.67 -1.86 6.33
C ALA A 17 -3.04 -1.65 5.66
N ILE A 18 -3.05 -1.70 4.34
CA ILE A 18 -4.26 -1.48 3.56
C ILE A 18 -4.51 -2.71 2.70
N GLU A 19 -5.75 -3.19 2.71
CA GLU A 19 -6.17 -4.24 1.82
C GLU A 19 -6.83 -3.63 0.57
N ALA A 20 -6.44 -4.12 -0.59
CA ALA A 20 -7.11 -3.79 -1.84
C ALA A 20 -7.76 -5.03 -2.41
N ALA A 21 -9.04 -4.94 -2.73
CA ALA A 21 -9.73 -5.93 -3.54
C ALA A 21 -9.80 -5.39 -4.96
N GLY A 22 -9.27 -6.14 -5.91
CA GLY A 22 -9.19 -5.74 -7.31
C GLY A 22 -10.08 -6.60 -8.20
N ARG A 23 -10.69 -5.97 -9.20
CA ARG A 23 -11.40 -6.66 -10.27
C ARG A 23 -11.04 -6.04 -11.61
N SER A 24 -11.01 -6.85 -12.63
CA SER A 24 -10.72 -6.40 -13.99
C SER A 24 -11.97 -6.48 -14.86
N GLU A 25 -12.26 -5.42 -15.57
CA GLU A 25 -13.30 -5.37 -16.58
C GLU A 25 -12.67 -4.96 -17.90
N GLU A 26 -12.60 -5.89 -18.85
CA GLU A 26 -12.01 -5.66 -20.17
C GLU A 26 -10.60 -5.08 -20.11
N GLY A 27 -9.79 -5.60 -19.19
CA GLY A 27 -8.42 -5.14 -19.00
C GLY A 27 -8.24 -3.90 -18.14
N THR A 28 -9.34 -3.27 -17.73
CA THR A 28 -9.30 -2.11 -16.83
C THR A 28 -9.55 -2.56 -15.40
N TRP A 29 -8.64 -2.19 -14.51
CA TRP A 29 -8.71 -2.58 -13.11
C TRP A 29 -9.45 -1.56 -12.27
N PHE A 30 -10.31 -2.06 -11.39
CA PHE A 30 -11.05 -1.32 -10.37
C PHE A 30 -10.69 -1.87 -9.00
N PHE A 31 -10.56 -0.99 -8.02
CA PHE A 31 -10.10 -1.38 -6.69
C PHE A 31 -11.02 -0.85 -5.60
N HIS A 32 -11.14 -1.64 -4.54
CA HIS A 32 -11.79 -1.20 -3.31
C HIS A 32 -10.77 -1.34 -2.17
N LEU A 33 -10.54 -0.25 -1.43
CA LEU A 33 -9.53 -0.17 -0.38
C LEU A 33 -10.16 -0.21 1.00
N ARG A 34 -9.49 -0.87 1.91
CA ARG A 34 -9.86 -0.91 3.33
C ARG A 34 -8.62 -0.80 4.19
N VAL A 35 -8.62 0.13 5.14
CA VAL A 35 -7.53 0.22 6.12
C VAL A 35 -7.69 -0.93 7.11
N MET A 36 -6.76 -1.86 7.11
CA MET A 36 -6.75 -2.97 8.06
C MET A 36 -6.13 -2.55 9.38
N PHE A 37 -5.10 -1.72 9.30
CA PHE A 37 -4.39 -1.25 10.48
C PHE A 37 -3.71 0.08 10.19
N TYR A 38 -3.78 0.98 11.15
CA TYR A 38 -3.02 2.23 11.13
C TYR A 38 -2.72 2.59 12.58
N GLY A 39 -1.49 2.40 13.00
CA GLY A 39 -1.10 2.59 14.39
C GLY A 39 0.33 2.16 14.67
N PRO A 40 0.64 1.83 15.94
CA PRO A 40 2.00 1.47 16.33
C PRO A 40 2.57 0.30 15.52
N ALA A 41 3.78 0.47 15.03
CA ALA A 41 4.41 -0.49 14.13
C ALA A 41 4.58 -1.88 14.75
N ASP A 42 4.81 -1.95 16.05
CA ASP A 42 4.99 -3.23 16.76
C ASP A 42 3.72 -4.08 16.82
N GLU A 43 2.56 -3.50 16.52
CA GLU A 43 1.28 -4.22 16.55
C GLU A 43 0.84 -4.69 15.15
N VAL A 44 1.51 -4.28 14.08
CA VAL A 44 1.01 -4.53 12.73
C VAL A 44 1.13 -5.99 12.31
N ALA A 45 2.16 -6.69 12.76
CA ALA A 45 2.41 -8.08 12.32
C ALA A 45 1.23 -9.01 12.61
N ALA A 46 0.62 -8.87 13.79
CA ALA A 46 -0.54 -9.68 14.17
C ALA A 46 -1.76 -9.37 13.30
N GLN A 47 -1.87 -8.13 12.82
CA GLN A 47 -3.02 -7.69 12.03
C GLN A 47 -2.97 -8.20 10.58
N VAL A 48 -1.79 -8.47 10.06
CA VAL A 48 -1.62 -8.90 8.66
C VAL A 48 -1.27 -10.37 8.52
N ALA A 49 -1.16 -11.08 9.62
CA ALA A 49 -0.84 -12.50 9.60
C ALA A 49 -1.85 -13.29 8.74
N GLY A 50 -1.34 -14.16 7.90
CA GLY A 50 -2.16 -14.98 7.00
C GLY A 50 -2.56 -14.30 5.70
N GLY A 51 -2.27 -13.02 5.53
CA GLY A 51 -2.58 -12.28 4.31
C GLY A 51 -1.42 -12.29 3.32
N GLN A 52 -1.73 -11.90 2.08
CA GLN A 52 -0.73 -11.66 1.04
C GLN A 52 -0.22 -10.24 1.17
N VAL A 53 0.96 -10.06 1.74
CA VAL A 53 1.54 -8.76 2.07
C VAL A 53 2.61 -8.36 1.06
N TRP A 54 2.55 -7.12 0.63
CA TRP A 54 3.50 -6.50 -0.29
C TRP A 54 4.09 -5.26 0.37
N CYS A 55 5.40 -5.12 0.35
CA CYS A 55 6.06 -3.96 0.96
C CYS A 55 7.39 -3.62 0.28
N ASP A 56 7.79 -2.37 0.49
CA ASP A 56 9.13 -1.92 0.11
C ASP A 56 10.11 -2.34 1.22
N PRO A 57 11.16 -3.09 0.92
CA PRO A 57 12.09 -3.57 1.94
C PRO A 57 12.84 -2.45 2.66
N MET A 58 12.99 -1.28 2.05
CA MET A 58 13.73 -0.19 2.67
C MET A 58 13.05 0.32 3.94
N PRO A 59 11.81 0.85 3.89
CA PRO A 59 11.15 1.28 5.11
C PRO A 59 10.69 0.13 5.99
N CYS A 60 10.34 -1.02 5.43
CA CYS A 60 9.77 -2.13 6.19
C CYS A 60 10.81 -3.13 6.72
N GLY A 61 12.10 -2.90 6.46
CA GLY A 61 13.15 -3.82 6.89
C GLY A 61 13.14 -4.12 8.38
N ALA A 62 12.85 -3.13 9.18
CA ALA A 62 12.78 -3.30 10.64
C ALA A 62 11.61 -4.19 11.09
N LEU A 63 10.58 -4.34 10.27
CA LEU A 63 9.40 -5.15 10.59
C LEU A 63 9.53 -6.60 10.14
N LEU A 64 10.46 -6.90 9.26
CA LEU A 64 10.57 -8.25 8.66
C LEU A 64 10.72 -9.36 9.69
N PRO A 65 11.55 -9.24 10.74
CA PRO A 65 11.65 -10.29 11.75
C PRO A 65 10.32 -10.56 12.46
N SER A 66 9.59 -9.50 12.82
CA SER A 66 8.29 -9.62 13.49
C SER A 66 7.25 -10.25 12.58
N LEU A 67 7.24 -9.86 11.30
CA LEU A 67 6.33 -10.44 10.30
C LEU A 67 6.58 -11.93 10.12
N ARG A 68 7.83 -12.31 9.97
CA ARG A 68 8.21 -13.71 9.80
C ARG A 68 7.87 -14.56 11.02
N LYS A 69 8.08 -14.00 12.21
CA LYS A 69 7.71 -14.67 13.46
C LYS A 69 6.20 -14.90 13.54
N ALA A 70 5.41 -13.97 13.00
CA ALA A 70 3.96 -14.10 12.93
C ALA A 70 3.48 -15.01 11.78
N GLY A 71 4.40 -15.60 11.03
CA GLY A 71 4.06 -16.47 9.91
C GLY A 71 3.76 -15.72 8.62
N CYS A 72 4.07 -14.45 8.56
CA CYS A 72 3.88 -13.63 7.36
C CYS A 72 5.21 -13.47 6.61
N TRP A 73 5.22 -13.84 5.33
CA TRP A 73 6.39 -13.72 4.46
C TRP A 73 6.04 -12.73 3.34
N PRO A 74 6.27 -11.44 3.54
CA PRO A 74 5.86 -10.45 2.56
C PRO A 74 6.63 -10.57 1.25
N ARG A 75 5.96 -10.20 0.17
CA ARG A 75 6.59 -9.99 -1.13
C ARG A 75 7.27 -8.63 -1.10
N LEU A 76 8.56 -8.63 -1.39
CA LEU A 76 9.37 -7.41 -1.36
C LEU A 76 9.39 -6.79 -2.76
N LEU A 77 9.06 -5.52 -2.83
CA LEU A 77 9.03 -4.76 -4.07
C LEU A 77 10.40 -4.19 -4.36
N GLU A 78 10.82 -4.26 -5.61
CA GLU A 78 12.01 -3.56 -6.06
C GLU A 78 11.69 -2.08 -6.32
N ALA A 79 12.71 -1.24 -6.39
CA ALA A 79 12.52 0.20 -6.59
C ALA A 79 11.69 0.52 -7.84
N VAL A 80 11.88 -0.23 -8.91
CA VAL A 80 11.11 -0.06 -10.15
C VAL A 80 9.63 -0.39 -9.93
N ASP A 81 9.33 -1.39 -9.13
CA ASP A 81 7.96 -1.78 -8.83
C ASP A 81 7.29 -0.76 -7.91
N VAL A 82 8.02 -0.21 -6.96
CA VAL A 82 7.51 0.86 -6.08
C VAL A 82 7.12 2.08 -6.93
N ALA A 83 7.97 2.47 -7.86
CA ALA A 83 7.69 3.59 -8.75
C ALA A 83 6.46 3.32 -9.61
N ALA A 84 6.38 2.13 -10.20
CA ALA A 84 5.24 1.74 -11.04
C ALA A 84 3.94 1.68 -10.24
N ALA A 85 3.98 1.12 -9.05
CA ALA A 85 2.81 1.04 -8.17
C ALA A 85 2.29 2.42 -7.78
N SER A 86 3.19 3.33 -7.45
CA SER A 86 2.83 4.71 -7.10
C SER A 86 2.19 5.44 -8.29
N PHE A 87 2.74 5.24 -9.47
CA PHE A 87 2.19 5.83 -10.70
C PHE A 87 0.78 5.27 -10.98
N GLU A 88 0.60 3.97 -10.91
CA GLU A 88 -0.70 3.34 -11.15
C GLU A 88 -1.76 3.77 -10.13
N TYR A 89 -1.35 3.91 -8.87
CA TYR A 89 -2.25 4.43 -7.84
C TYR A 89 -2.81 5.80 -8.22
N LYS A 90 -1.94 6.72 -8.61
CA LYS A 90 -2.36 8.05 -9.03
C LYS A 90 -3.29 8.01 -10.24
N GLN A 91 -2.95 7.19 -11.22
CA GLN A 91 -3.77 7.02 -12.42
C GLN A 91 -5.17 6.50 -12.08
N ALA A 92 -5.24 5.48 -11.24
CA ALA A 92 -6.50 4.86 -10.86
C ALA A 92 -7.39 5.81 -10.05
N VAL A 93 -6.80 6.57 -9.13
CA VAL A 93 -7.55 7.56 -8.33
C VAL A 93 -8.10 8.65 -9.22
N ARG A 94 -7.30 9.18 -10.13
CA ARG A 94 -7.76 10.22 -11.07
C ARG A 94 -8.85 9.72 -12.01
N ALA A 95 -8.75 8.49 -12.45
CA ALA A 95 -9.75 7.87 -13.32
C ALA A 95 -10.99 7.41 -12.55
N ARG A 96 -11.04 7.64 -11.24
CA ARG A 96 -12.15 7.25 -10.36
C ARG A 96 -12.41 5.74 -10.37
N ARG A 97 -11.35 4.97 -10.46
CA ARG A 97 -11.40 3.50 -10.43
C ARG A 97 -11.10 2.94 -9.03
N VAL A 98 -11.02 3.79 -8.03
CA VAL A 98 -10.74 3.41 -6.66
C VAL A 98 -11.86 3.87 -5.75
N THR A 99 -12.43 2.94 -5.00
CA THR A 99 -13.35 3.24 -3.90
C THR A 99 -12.70 2.81 -2.59
N ALA A 100 -13.20 3.30 -1.48
CA ALA A 100 -12.62 2.97 -0.18
C ALA A 100 -13.66 2.97 0.91
N GLU A 101 -13.47 2.11 1.92
CA GLU A 101 -14.23 2.22 3.16
C GLU A 101 -13.82 3.50 3.89
N PRO A 102 -14.74 4.16 4.56
CA PRO A 102 -14.45 5.43 5.25
C PRO A 102 -13.32 5.28 6.28
N HIS A 103 -12.27 6.06 6.09
CA HIS A 103 -11.17 6.17 7.05
C HIS A 103 -10.44 7.48 6.78
N GLU A 104 -10.21 8.25 7.82
CA GLU A 104 -9.64 9.59 7.70
C GLU A 104 -8.28 9.59 7.00
N ALA A 105 -7.38 8.71 7.41
CA ALA A 105 -6.03 8.64 6.84
C ALA A 105 -6.09 8.31 5.34
N LEU A 106 -6.97 7.40 4.94
CA LEU A 106 -7.10 7.01 3.55
C LEU A 106 -7.75 8.12 2.72
N ARG A 107 -8.73 8.81 3.30
CA ARG A 107 -9.35 9.96 2.64
C ARG A 107 -8.32 11.06 2.33
N GLU A 108 -7.48 11.38 3.29
CA GLU A 108 -6.43 12.37 3.10
C GLU A 108 -5.40 11.91 2.07
N ALA A 109 -5.05 10.63 2.07
CA ALA A 109 -4.14 10.07 1.10
C ALA A 109 -4.70 10.16 -0.33
N MET A 110 -5.98 9.86 -0.50
CA MET A 110 -6.64 9.97 -1.80
C MET A 110 -6.72 11.41 -2.28
N LYS A 111 -6.99 12.35 -1.40
CA LYS A 111 -6.97 13.79 -1.73
C LYS A 111 -5.58 14.22 -2.17
N TYR A 112 -4.55 13.76 -1.49
CA TYR A 112 -3.17 14.08 -1.85
C TYR A 112 -2.87 13.62 -3.28
N ALA A 113 -3.24 12.42 -3.63
CA ALA A 113 -3.01 11.86 -4.96
C ALA A 113 -3.72 12.67 -6.06
N GLN A 114 -4.89 13.23 -5.75
CA GLN A 114 -5.64 14.07 -6.68
C GLN A 114 -5.05 15.47 -6.82
N ARG A 115 -4.62 16.07 -5.71
CA ARG A 115 -4.13 17.45 -5.67
C ARG A 115 -2.73 17.61 -6.26
N ARG A 116 -1.96 16.53 -6.31
CA ARG A 116 -0.59 16.56 -6.80
C ARG A 116 -0.43 15.72 -8.06
N PRO A 117 -1.13 16.08 -9.13
CA PRO A 117 -1.15 15.28 -10.34
C PRO A 117 0.20 15.18 -11.03
N LEU A 118 1.01 16.19 -10.89
CA LEU A 118 2.30 16.29 -11.57
C LEU A 118 3.45 15.84 -10.69
N ALA A 119 3.17 15.12 -9.62
CA ALA A 119 4.26 14.63 -8.79
C ALA A 119 5.30 13.99 -9.69
N THR A 120 6.45 14.62 -9.75
CA THR A 120 7.56 14.19 -10.56
C THR A 120 8.24 12.98 -9.99
N ALA A 121 8.08 12.76 -8.70
CA ALA A 121 8.56 11.56 -8.03
C ALA A 121 7.68 10.38 -8.39
N PHE A 122 8.29 9.27 -8.76
CA PHE A 122 7.58 8.04 -9.06
C PHE A 122 7.11 7.35 -7.78
N ALA A 123 7.85 7.48 -6.71
CA ALA A 123 7.40 7.09 -5.38
C ALA A 123 6.97 8.33 -4.61
N PHE A 124 6.06 8.17 -3.65
CA PHE A 124 5.66 9.29 -2.82
C PHE A 124 6.81 9.66 -1.88
N GLU A 125 7.11 10.97 -1.77
CA GLU A 125 8.18 11.44 -0.89
C GLU A 125 7.78 11.23 0.56
N ARG A 126 8.53 10.40 1.26
CA ARG A 126 8.22 10.02 2.64
C ARG A 126 8.59 11.08 3.67
N ARG A 127 9.48 12.01 3.32
CA ARG A 127 10.07 12.95 4.28
C ARG A 127 9.55 14.39 4.21
N LYS A 128 8.86 14.76 3.14
CA LYS A 128 8.53 16.17 2.87
C LYS A 128 7.06 16.51 3.05
N VAL A 129 6.24 15.58 3.46
CA VAL A 129 4.80 15.77 3.53
C VAL A 129 4.34 15.67 4.97
N ALA A 130 3.51 16.63 5.39
CA ALA A 130 2.96 16.65 6.73
C ALA A 130 1.99 15.49 6.99
N SER A 131 1.35 14.99 5.96
CA SER A 131 0.50 13.81 6.05
C SER A 131 1.33 12.54 6.00
N ASP A 132 0.80 11.48 6.56
CA ASP A 132 1.48 10.21 6.63
C ASP A 132 1.52 9.52 5.26
N MET A 133 2.70 9.51 4.66
CA MET A 133 2.93 8.90 3.35
C MET A 133 2.85 7.37 3.39
N SER A 134 2.90 6.77 4.57
CA SER A 134 2.79 5.33 4.69
C SER A 134 1.44 4.82 4.19
N VAL A 135 0.39 5.62 4.37
CA VAL A 135 -0.95 5.27 3.88
C VAL A 135 -0.97 5.25 2.35
N LEU A 136 -0.34 6.22 1.70
CA LEU A 136 -0.27 6.29 0.24
C LEU A 136 0.48 5.10 -0.35
N ASN A 137 1.63 4.79 0.22
CA ASN A 137 2.45 3.69 -0.25
C ASN A 137 1.77 2.35 -0.01
N SER A 138 1.17 2.17 1.17
CA SER A 138 0.41 0.95 1.48
C SER A 138 -0.72 0.71 0.49
N ALA A 139 -1.48 1.76 0.16
CA ALA A 139 -2.56 1.66 -0.82
C ALA A 139 -2.01 1.28 -2.20
N ALA A 140 -0.93 1.92 -2.63
CA ALA A 140 -0.31 1.63 -3.92
C ALA A 140 0.19 0.17 -4.01
N PHE A 141 0.83 -0.32 -2.96
CA PHE A 141 1.35 -1.69 -2.91
C PHE A 141 0.22 -2.72 -2.88
N ALA A 142 -0.85 -2.43 -2.14
CA ALA A 142 -2.03 -3.30 -2.10
C ALA A 142 -2.66 -3.43 -3.49
N MET A 143 -2.82 -2.33 -4.19
CA MET A 143 -3.37 -2.33 -5.54
C MET A 143 -2.47 -3.08 -6.52
N TRP A 144 -1.15 -2.87 -6.41
CA TRP A 144 -0.17 -3.60 -7.21
C TRP A 144 -0.31 -5.10 -7.01
N GLY A 145 -0.31 -5.55 -5.76
CA GLY A 145 -0.41 -6.96 -5.41
C GLY A 145 -1.75 -7.58 -5.80
N ALA A 146 -2.84 -6.81 -5.73
CA ALA A 146 -4.17 -7.30 -6.08
C ALA A 146 -4.32 -7.68 -7.55
N LYS A 147 -3.42 -7.19 -8.41
CA LYS A 147 -3.42 -7.54 -9.84
C LYS A 147 -2.65 -8.82 -10.12
N VAL A 148 -1.84 -9.28 -9.19
CA VAL A 148 -1.02 -10.48 -9.39
C VAL A 148 -1.86 -11.73 -9.19
N PRO A 149 -1.92 -12.63 -10.18
CA PRO A 149 -2.66 -13.89 -10.03
C PRO A 149 -2.10 -14.74 -8.88
N PRO A 150 -2.95 -15.42 -8.11
CA PRO A 150 -2.49 -16.25 -6.99
C PRO A 150 -1.42 -17.29 -7.38
N ALA A 151 -1.48 -17.81 -8.59
CA ALA A 151 -0.53 -18.80 -9.09
C ALA A 151 0.90 -18.25 -9.24
N GLU A 152 1.06 -16.95 -9.32
CA GLU A 152 2.36 -16.30 -9.46
C GLU A 152 2.98 -15.88 -8.12
N ILE A 153 2.28 -16.12 -7.02
CA ILE A 153 2.74 -15.71 -5.69
C ILE A 153 3.72 -16.74 -5.10
N PHE A 154 3.77 -17.91 -5.67
CA PHE A 154 4.63 -19.00 -5.21
C PHE A 154 5.91 -19.14 -6.00
#